data_ea5288da1bf657a184ecfc18746d4636
#
_entry.id   ea5288da1bf657a184ecfc18746d4636
#
_cell.length_a   1.000
_cell.length_b   1.000
_cell.length_c   1.000
_cell.angle_alpha   90.00
_cell.angle_beta   90.00
_cell.angle_gamma   90.00
#
_symmetry.space_group_name_H-M   'P 1'
#
loop_
_entity.id
_entity.type
_entity.pdbx_description
1 polymer ?
#
loop_
_entity_poly.entity_id
_entity_poly.type
_entity_poly.pdbx_seq_one_letter_code
_entity_poly.pdbx_strand_id
1 'polypeptide(L)'
;FLHNYTYLKCDVALWDVTENIIRAYGNVQVIQENTFLTGDNIDYIVDSNLAKVTGNLVELYDKEHNILRTNAIDYYTKDSVGFFFDGGVMQSSDGNIMESRKGYYYGKEKRFSFQGAVEVFVDSTFIVSDIIDYYTETQLVEFGKATTGWKDENMLFANRGTYNRGTTVFNLTKDGYIISAEQEVRGDDILYNRTSGYAEINRNVQITDTVQRVIMLGDLAILERQPYTNIILTKKPAIAMYSVENGRRDTLFMRADTLKYYKKPLSMIDSVTIAASAERRRLINLDPLIDIDKQAALMNPNRKRDNSLKPPVKKEETSSGAGSGLEIEQVGVAKEIADSVSVHITDSTTLQTADSVKMHRAEMKFSDSLKIQPSDSLSALISDSLSIADSTVIEKD
;
A
#
# COMPACT_ATOMS: atom_id res chain seq x y z
N PHE A 1 -1.24 -9.28 -48.48
CA PHE A 1 0.23 -9.24 -48.50
C PHE A 1 0.79 -10.11 -47.39
N LEU A 2 1.84 -10.86 -47.69
CA LEU A 2 2.55 -11.71 -46.71
C LEU A 2 4.05 -11.40 -46.75
N HIS A 3 4.63 -11.07 -45.61
CA HIS A 3 6.06 -10.86 -45.46
C HIS A 3 6.52 -11.38 -44.09
N ASN A 4 7.56 -12.23 -44.07
CA ASN A 4 8.14 -12.74 -42.80
C ASN A 4 7.10 -13.25 -41.78
N TYR A 5 6.16 -14.11 -42.25
CA TYR A 5 5.05 -14.64 -41.44
C TYR A 5 4.05 -13.59 -40.89
N THR A 6 4.12 -12.36 -41.42
CA THR A 6 3.17 -11.30 -41.13
C THR A 6 2.20 -11.13 -42.28
N TYR A 7 0.91 -11.24 -41.99
CA TYR A 7 -0.15 -10.99 -42.95
C TYR A 7 -0.64 -9.55 -42.80
N LEU A 8 -0.66 -8.81 -43.91
CA LEU A 8 -1.33 -7.51 -44.02
C LEU A 8 -2.61 -7.68 -44.87
N LYS A 9 -3.74 -7.27 -44.29
CA LYS A 9 -5.03 -7.23 -44.95
C LYS A 9 -5.58 -5.80 -44.88
N CYS A 10 -6.22 -5.31 -45.98
CA CYS A 10 -6.75 -3.95 -46.08
C CYS A 10 -7.71 -3.88 -47.27
N ASP A 11 -8.41 -2.76 -47.42
CA ASP A 11 -9.26 -2.51 -48.57
C ASP A 11 -8.46 -2.05 -49.79
N VAL A 12 -7.48 -1.17 -49.60
CA VAL A 12 -6.61 -0.63 -50.65
C VAL A 12 -5.16 -0.67 -50.22
N ALA A 13 -4.27 -1.16 -51.08
CA ALA A 13 -2.83 -1.13 -50.86
C ALA A 13 -2.10 -0.52 -52.09
N LEU A 14 -1.14 0.34 -51.82
CA LEU A 14 -0.25 0.95 -52.79
C LEU A 14 1.19 0.59 -52.40
N TRP A 15 1.95 0.04 -53.33
CA TRP A 15 3.37 -0.26 -53.11
C TRP A 15 4.22 0.75 -53.87
N ASP A 16 4.95 1.57 -53.12
CA ASP A 16 6.02 2.39 -53.64
C ASP A 16 7.30 1.56 -53.74
N VAL A 17 7.62 1.14 -54.95
CA VAL A 17 8.78 0.29 -55.20
C VAL A 17 10.10 1.02 -54.98
N THR A 18 10.10 2.34 -55.12
CA THR A 18 11.31 3.14 -54.97
C THR A 18 11.72 3.31 -53.53
N GLU A 19 10.73 3.59 -52.68
CA GLU A 19 10.90 3.74 -51.22
C GLU A 19 10.76 2.41 -50.48
N ASN A 20 10.34 1.35 -51.15
CA ASN A 20 10.02 0.04 -50.61
C ASN A 20 9.03 0.13 -49.44
N ILE A 21 7.97 0.97 -49.61
CA ILE A 21 6.91 1.20 -48.64
C ILE A 21 5.59 0.72 -49.21
N ILE A 22 4.85 -0.05 -48.41
CA ILE A 22 3.46 -0.42 -48.72
C ILE A 22 2.55 0.46 -47.87
N ARG A 23 1.75 1.30 -48.53
CA ARG A 23 0.72 2.13 -47.89
C ARG A 23 -0.62 1.44 -48.07
N ALA A 24 -1.29 1.14 -46.94
CA ALA A 24 -2.57 0.47 -46.96
C ALA A 24 -3.61 1.29 -46.20
N TYR A 25 -4.85 1.24 -46.73
CA TYR A 25 -5.95 2.06 -46.26
C TYR A 25 -7.22 1.22 -46.13
N GLY A 26 -8.04 1.56 -45.13
CA GLY A 26 -9.33 0.98 -44.87
C GLY A 26 -9.26 -0.43 -44.29
N ASN A 27 -9.87 -0.62 -43.12
CA ASN A 27 -9.95 -1.91 -42.42
C ASN A 27 -8.61 -2.65 -42.34
N VAL A 28 -7.56 -1.90 -42.03
CA VAL A 28 -6.21 -2.44 -42.00
C VAL A 28 -6.04 -3.43 -40.84
N GLN A 29 -5.48 -4.61 -41.15
CA GLN A 29 -5.21 -5.68 -40.20
C GLN A 29 -3.77 -6.18 -40.41
N VAL A 30 -3.00 -6.20 -39.34
CA VAL A 30 -1.68 -6.87 -39.27
C VAL A 30 -1.84 -8.09 -38.40
N ILE A 31 -1.59 -9.26 -38.96
CA ILE A 31 -1.76 -10.54 -38.27
C ILE A 31 -0.41 -11.23 -38.20
N GLN A 32 0.03 -11.51 -37.00
CA GLN A 32 1.26 -12.23 -36.74
C GLN A 32 1.00 -13.18 -35.58
N GLU A 33 1.48 -14.40 -35.70
CA GLU A 33 1.38 -15.55 -34.78
C GLU A 33 0.51 -15.38 -33.50
N ASN A 34 0.89 -14.43 -32.65
CA ASN A 34 0.23 -14.18 -31.34
C ASN A 34 -0.30 -12.72 -31.22
N THR A 35 -0.25 -11.95 -32.30
CA THR A 35 -0.61 -10.54 -32.28
C THR A 35 -1.56 -10.23 -33.43
N PHE A 36 -2.65 -9.54 -33.12
CA PHE A 36 -3.59 -9.01 -34.08
C PHE A 36 -3.69 -7.49 -33.88
N LEU A 37 -3.33 -6.73 -34.92
CA LEU A 37 -3.29 -5.26 -34.84
C LEU A 37 -4.22 -4.70 -35.92
N THR A 38 -5.08 -3.74 -35.56
CA THR A 38 -6.02 -3.09 -36.45
C THR A 38 -5.85 -1.57 -36.44
N GLY A 39 -6.24 -0.91 -37.51
CA GLY A 39 -6.24 0.52 -37.65
C GLY A 39 -6.86 0.99 -38.95
N ASP A 40 -6.85 2.31 -39.20
CA ASP A 40 -7.39 2.90 -40.42
C ASP A 40 -6.37 2.90 -41.56
N ASN A 41 -5.10 3.19 -41.22
CA ASN A 41 -4.00 3.33 -42.16
C ASN A 41 -2.75 2.62 -41.66
N ILE A 42 -1.93 2.16 -42.61
CA ILE A 42 -0.59 1.62 -42.33
C ILE A 42 0.41 2.06 -43.38
N ASP A 43 1.59 2.46 -42.92
CA ASP A 43 2.80 2.56 -43.74
C ASP A 43 3.74 1.42 -43.32
N TYR A 44 3.84 0.38 -44.15
CA TYR A 44 4.74 -0.74 -43.91
C TYR A 44 6.05 -0.55 -44.65
N ILE A 45 7.10 -0.27 -43.91
CA ILE A 45 8.47 -0.09 -44.41
C ILE A 45 9.14 -1.46 -44.47
N VAL A 46 9.23 -2.03 -45.64
CA VAL A 46 9.65 -3.43 -45.88
C VAL A 46 11.05 -3.70 -45.36
N ASP A 47 12.00 -2.79 -45.65
CA ASP A 47 13.42 -2.96 -45.30
C ASP A 47 13.66 -3.03 -43.80
N SER A 48 12.92 -2.28 -43.02
CA SER A 48 13.04 -2.24 -41.56
C SER A 48 12.03 -3.17 -40.83
N ASN A 49 11.16 -3.81 -41.58
CA ASN A 49 10.03 -4.61 -41.00
C ASN A 49 9.18 -3.78 -40.02
N LEU A 50 8.98 -2.50 -40.32
CA LEU A 50 8.27 -1.56 -39.47
C LEU A 50 6.89 -1.26 -40.05
N ALA A 51 5.86 -1.56 -39.30
CA ALA A 51 4.48 -1.18 -39.56
C ALA A 51 4.09 0.03 -38.70
N LYS A 52 3.89 1.19 -39.32
CA LYS A 52 3.33 2.38 -38.66
C LYS A 52 1.82 2.38 -38.85
N VAL A 53 1.09 2.01 -37.83
CA VAL A 53 -0.38 1.92 -37.85
C VAL A 53 -0.96 3.14 -37.18
N THR A 54 -1.90 3.78 -37.85
CA THR A 54 -2.59 4.98 -37.36
C THR A 54 -4.09 4.91 -37.63
N GLY A 55 -4.87 5.62 -36.82
CA GLY A 55 -6.30 5.69 -36.98
C GLY A 55 -6.99 6.44 -35.84
N ASN A 56 -8.30 6.60 -35.95
CA ASN A 56 -9.11 7.08 -34.83
C ASN A 56 -9.06 6.12 -33.65
N LEU A 57 -8.95 4.82 -33.97
CA LEU A 57 -8.77 3.75 -33.02
C LEU A 57 -7.83 2.70 -33.61
N VAL A 58 -6.71 2.50 -32.96
CA VAL A 58 -5.76 1.42 -33.22
C VAL A 58 -5.85 0.43 -32.09
N GLU A 59 -6.10 -0.85 -32.38
CA GLU A 59 -6.22 -1.90 -31.38
C GLU A 59 -5.18 -2.99 -31.63
N LEU A 60 -4.45 -3.34 -30.60
CA LEU A 60 -3.53 -4.47 -30.57
C LEU A 60 -4.06 -5.50 -29.58
N TYR A 61 -4.28 -6.72 -30.08
CA TYR A 61 -4.71 -7.88 -29.32
C TYR A 61 -3.53 -8.84 -29.18
N ASP A 62 -3.28 -9.30 -27.96
CA ASP A 62 -2.36 -10.39 -27.72
C ASP A 62 -3.07 -11.76 -27.65
N LYS A 63 -2.30 -12.82 -27.47
CA LYS A 63 -2.82 -14.18 -27.37
C LYS A 63 -3.65 -14.43 -26.11
N GLU A 64 -3.36 -13.71 -25.06
CA GLU A 64 -4.03 -13.79 -23.76
C GLU A 64 -5.32 -12.95 -23.70
N HIS A 65 -5.76 -12.41 -24.86
CA HIS A 65 -6.96 -11.57 -25.01
C HIS A 65 -6.86 -10.22 -24.29
N ASN A 66 -5.66 -9.70 -24.06
CA ASN A 66 -5.49 -8.32 -23.66
C ASN A 66 -5.59 -7.42 -24.87
N ILE A 67 -6.14 -6.22 -24.69
CA ILE A 67 -6.38 -5.26 -25.76
C ILE A 67 -5.69 -3.95 -25.39
N LEU A 68 -4.73 -3.53 -26.23
CA LEU A 68 -4.15 -2.18 -26.15
C LEU A 68 -4.85 -1.29 -27.19
N ARG A 69 -5.34 -0.14 -26.76
CA ARG A 69 -5.98 0.89 -27.58
C ARG A 69 -5.15 2.15 -27.59
N THR A 70 -4.91 2.70 -28.76
CA THR A 70 -4.15 3.94 -28.99
C THR A 70 -4.59 4.58 -30.32
N ASN A 71 -4.04 5.73 -30.67
CA ASN A 71 -4.25 6.35 -32.00
C ASN A 71 -3.12 6.05 -32.98
N ALA A 72 -1.95 5.68 -32.46
CA ALA A 72 -0.79 5.36 -33.29
C ALA A 72 0.12 4.34 -32.60
N ILE A 73 0.63 3.38 -33.39
CA ILE A 73 1.60 2.40 -32.93
C ILE A 73 2.63 2.12 -34.02
N ASP A 74 3.90 2.14 -33.66
CA ASP A 74 5.00 1.64 -34.47
C ASP A 74 5.28 0.19 -34.10
N TYR A 75 4.98 -0.77 -35.02
CA TYR A 75 5.11 -2.19 -34.75
C TYR A 75 6.21 -2.83 -35.59
N TYR A 76 7.29 -3.27 -34.93
CA TYR A 76 8.43 -3.98 -35.53
C TYR A 76 8.09 -5.47 -35.68
N THR A 77 7.66 -5.88 -36.86
CA THR A 77 7.12 -7.23 -37.08
C THR A 77 8.16 -8.33 -36.89
N LYS A 78 9.46 -8.10 -37.21
CA LYS A 78 10.54 -9.06 -36.98
C LYS A 78 10.76 -9.39 -35.51
N ASP A 79 10.66 -8.38 -34.66
CA ASP A 79 10.94 -8.50 -33.22
C ASP A 79 9.66 -8.69 -32.41
N SER A 80 8.48 -8.50 -33.02
CA SER A 80 7.16 -8.49 -32.36
C SER A 80 7.10 -7.45 -31.25
N VAL A 81 7.60 -6.22 -31.54
CA VAL A 81 7.62 -5.11 -30.57
C VAL A 81 6.77 -3.96 -31.10
N GLY A 82 5.75 -3.58 -30.35
CA GLY A 82 4.95 -2.40 -30.56
C GLY A 82 5.38 -1.24 -29.67
N PHE A 83 5.41 -0.03 -30.22
CA PHE A 83 5.68 1.20 -29.47
C PHE A 83 4.54 2.20 -29.70
N PHE A 84 3.82 2.56 -28.65
CA PHE A 84 2.85 3.64 -28.67
C PHE A 84 3.39 4.86 -27.91
N PHE A 85 3.10 6.07 -28.41
CA PHE A 85 3.74 7.29 -27.92
C PHE A 85 2.79 8.48 -27.73
N ASP A 86 1.54 8.33 -28.10
CA ASP A 86 0.50 9.37 -28.01
C ASP A 86 -0.68 8.91 -27.13
N GLY A 87 -0.33 8.37 -25.96
CA GLY A 87 -1.29 7.76 -25.06
C GLY A 87 -1.68 6.36 -25.46
N GLY A 88 -1.99 5.53 -24.48
CA GLY A 88 -2.50 4.19 -24.69
C GLY A 88 -3.18 3.62 -23.46
N VAL A 89 -4.27 2.91 -23.68
CA VAL A 89 -5.05 2.22 -22.66
C VAL A 89 -5.05 0.73 -22.96
N MET A 90 -4.58 -0.07 -22.02
CA MET A 90 -4.69 -1.52 -22.09
C MET A 90 -5.82 -2.01 -21.18
N GLN A 91 -6.65 -2.88 -21.71
CA GLN A 91 -7.61 -3.66 -20.96
C GLN A 91 -7.17 -5.12 -20.93
N SER A 92 -6.95 -5.69 -19.76
CA SER A 92 -6.65 -7.11 -19.65
C SER A 92 -7.90 -7.96 -19.84
N SER A 93 -7.72 -9.25 -20.15
CA SER A 93 -8.81 -10.22 -20.26
C SER A 93 -9.70 -10.32 -19.02
N ASP A 94 -9.16 -9.95 -17.85
CA ASP A 94 -9.87 -9.93 -16.56
C ASP A 94 -10.51 -8.56 -16.25
N GLY A 95 -10.50 -7.62 -17.21
CA GLY A 95 -11.13 -6.32 -17.07
C GLY A 95 -10.31 -5.26 -16.33
N ASN A 96 -9.02 -5.52 -16.01
CA ASN A 96 -8.15 -4.48 -15.45
C ASN A 96 -7.75 -3.47 -16.51
N ILE A 97 -7.59 -2.23 -16.11
CA ILE A 97 -7.27 -1.12 -17.00
C ILE A 97 -5.91 -0.55 -16.62
N MET A 98 -5.05 -0.33 -17.62
CA MET A 98 -3.75 0.33 -17.48
C MET A 98 -3.63 1.43 -18.53
N GLU A 99 -3.34 2.64 -18.11
CA GLU A 99 -3.19 3.81 -18.97
C GLU A 99 -1.81 4.43 -18.79
N SER A 100 -1.22 4.95 -19.89
CA SER A 100 0.03 5.71 -19.83
C SER A 100 0.21 6.60 -21.05
N ARG A 101 1.14 7.55 -20.96
CA ARG A 101 1.48 8.42 -22.09
C ARG A 101 2.16 7.68 -23.24
N LYS A 102 2.96 6.70 -22.94
CA LYS A 102 3.69 5.87 -23.93
C LYS A 102 4.00 4.51 -23.34
N GLY A 103 4.31 3.56 -24.21
CA GLY A 103 4.72 2.24 -23.76
C GLY A 103 5.09 1.32 -24.90
N TYR A 104 5.44 0.12 -24.51
CA TYR A 104 5.87 -0.94 -25.40
C TYR A 104 5.06 -2.19 -25.18
N TYR A 105 4.79 -2.90 -26.26
CA TYR A 105 4.35 -4.28 -26.24
C TYR A 105 5.46 -5.19 -26.76
N TYR A 106 5.87 -6.17 -25.97
CA TYR A 106 6.86 -7.17 -26.32
C TYR A 106 6.18 -8.53 -26.50
N GLY A 107 5.78 -8.85 -27.71
CA GLY A 107 4.98 -10.04 -28.00
C GLY A 107 5.68 -11.36 -27.67
N LYS A 108 7.00 -11.44 -27.89
CA LYS A 108 7.80 -12.63 -27.53
C LYS A 108 7.97 -12.83 -26.03
N GLU A 109 7.97 -11.73 -25.27
CA GLU A 109 8.10 -11.73 -23.81
C GLU A 109 6.74 -11.77 -23.12
N LYS A 110 5.65 -11.62 -23.88
CA LYS A 110 4.27 -11.48 -23.36
C LYS A 110 4.19 -10.41 -22.29
N ARG A 111 4.78 -9.24 -22.59
CA ARG A 111 4.94 -8.14 -21.64
C ARG A 111 4.48 -6.82 -22.25
N PHE A 112 3.71 -6.06 -21.48
CA PHE A 112 3.44 -4.64 -21.72
C PHE A 112 4.30 -3.80 -20.77
N SER A 113 4.91 -2.73 -21.28
CA SER A 113 5.67 -1.75 -20.51
C SER A 113 5.02 -0.38 -20.66
N PHE A 114 4.52 0.16 -19.56
CA PHE A 114 3.85 1.46 -19.50
C PHE A 114 4.79 2.48 -18.89
N GLN A 115 4.86 3.69 -19.47
CA GLN A 115 5.81 4.71 -19.05
C GLN A 115 5.18 6.11 -19.10
N GLY A 116 5.43 6.89 -18.04
CA GLY A 116 5.02 8.27 -17.91
C GLY A 116 3.56 8.42 -17.53
N ALA A 117 3.32 8.84 -16.29
CA ALA A 117 2.00 8.97 -15.68
C ALA A 117 1.15 7.70 -15.88
N VAL A 118 1.67 6.58 -15.36
CA VAL A 118 0.97 5.29 -15.45
C VAL A 118 -0.11 5.23 -14.40
N GLU A 119 -1.33 4.98 -14.81
CA GLU A 119 -2.49 4.76 -13.96
C GLU A 119 -3.02 3.34 -14.17
N VAL A 120 -3.28 2.62 -13.09
CA VAL A 120 -3.76 1.22 -13.14
C VAL A 120 -4.94 1.06 -12.22
N PHE A 121 -5.98 0.45 -12.74
CA PHE A 121 -7.12 0.00 -11.96
C PHE A 121 -7.20 -1.51 -11.99
N VAL A 122 -6.98 -2.17 -10.85
CA VAL A 122 -6.95 -3.63 -10.71
C VAL A 122 -7.59 -4.06 -9.40
N ASP A 123 -8.53 -5.01 -9.43
CA ASP A 123 -9.22 -5.55 -8.26
C ASP A 123 -9.73 -4.47 -7.28
N SER A 124 -10.31 -3.39 -7.79
CA SER A 124 -10.74 -2.20 -7.04
C SER A 124 -9.59 -1.46 -6.34
N THR A 125 -8.36 -1.67 -6.78
CA THR A 125 -7.17 -0.94 -6.31
C THR A 125 -6.73 0.00 -7.41
N PHE A 126 -6.52 1.26 -7.08
CA PHE A 126 -5.95 2.25 -7.98
C PHE A 126 -4.45 2.40 -7.70
N ILE A 127 -3.64 2.39 -8.76
CA ILE A 127 -2.17 2.48 -8.65
C ILE A 127 -1.69 3.56 -9.59
N VAL A 128 -0.81 4.42 -9.11
CA VAL A 128 -0.08 5.42 -9.91
C VAL A 128 1.41 5.14 -9.82
N SER A 129 2.08 5.20 -10.96
CA SER A 129 3.52 4.96 -11.06
C SER A 129 4.12 5.72 -12.25
N ASP A 130 5.46 5.84 -12.28
CA ASP A 130 6.15 6.33 -13.48
C ASP A 130 6.38 5.23 -14.51
N ILE A 131 6.54 3.98 -14.05
CA ILE A 131 6.84 2.81 -14.90
C ILE A 131 6.18 1.58 -14.32
N ILE A 132 5.45 0.85 -15.17
CA ILE A 132 4.89 -0.47 -14.85
C ILE A 132 5.16 -1.42 -16.00
N ASP A 133 5.72 -2.59 -15.69
CA ASP A 133 5.81 -3.73 -16.60
C ASP A 133 4.80 -4.79 -16.17
N TYR A 134 3.95 -5.23 -17.09
CA TYR A 134 2.96 -6.27 -16.87
C TYR A 134 3.25 -7.49 -17.73
N TYR A 135 3.54 -8.62 -17.08
CA TYR A 135 3.78 -9.92 -17.71
C TYR A 135 2.48 -10.69 -17.74
N THR A 136 1.87 -10.81 -18.90
CA THR A 136 0.51 -11.33 -19.07
C THR A 136 0.37 -12.81 -18.73
N GLU A 137 1.38 -13.62 -19.06
CA GLU A 137 1.38 -15.06 -18.81
C GLU A 137 1.51 -15.39 -17.31
N THR A 138 2.38 -14.69 -16.60
CA THR A 138 2.65 -14.93 -15.17
C THR A 138 1.79 -14.09 -14.25
N GLN A 139 1.02 -13.15 -14.80
CA GLN A 139 0.23 -12.16 -14.07
C GLN A 139 1.08 -11.36 -13.07
N LEU A 140 2.35 -11.16 -13.40
CA LEU A 140 3.30 -10.39 -12.60
C LEU A 140 3.26 -8.92 -13.04
N VAL A 141 3.12 -8.03 -12.09
CA VAL A 141 3.29 -6.59 -12.25
C VAL A 141 4.59 -6.19 -11.57
N GLU A 142 5.51 -5.58 -12.32
CA GLU A 142 6.69 -4.92 -11.78
C GLU A 142 6.51 -3.42 -11.85
N PHE A 143 6.81 -2.72 -10.77
CA PHE A 143 6.69 -1.27 -10.71
C PHE A 143 7.96 -0.63 -10.18
N GLY A 144 8.26 0.54 -10.67
CA GLY A 144 9.43 1.29 -10.31
C GLY A 144 9.14 2.78 -10.14
N LYS A 145 9.96 3.44 -9.30
CA LYS A 145 9.87 4.86 -8.98
C LYS A 145 8.51 5.27 -8.38
N ALA A 146 8.54 5.71 -7.14
CA ALA A 146 7.44 6.42 -6.47
C ALA A 146 6.04 5.87 -6.77
N THR A 147 5.88 4.55 -6.67
CA THR A 147 4.59 3.90 -6.91
C THR A 147 3.72 4.02 -5.68
N THR A 148 2.51 4.50 -5.87
CA THR A 148 1.48 4.60 -4.82
C THR A 148 0.25 3.82 -5.26
N GLY A 149 -0.26 2.97 -4.38
CA GLY A 149 -1.52 2.26 -4.60
C GLY A 149 -2.47 2.49 -3.43
N TRP A 150 -3.77 2.56 -3.70
CA TRP A 150 -4.78 2.71 -2.65
C TRP A 150 -6.06 1.96 -2.99
N LYS A 151 -6.68 1.46 -1.94
CA LYS A 151 -8.00 0.85 -1.95
C LYS A 151 -8.70 1.16 -0.64
N ASP A 152 -9.85 1.82 -0.71
CA ASP A 152 -10.57 2.31 0.46
C ASP A 152 -9.64 3.17 1.35
N GLU A 153 -9.51 2.85 2.63
CA GLU A 153 -8.62 3.53 3.58
C GLU A 153 -7.18 2.96 3.58
N ASN A 154 -6.91 1.95 2.76
CA ASN A 154 -5.58 1.33 2.70
C ASN A 154 -4.74 1.98 1.61
N MET A 155 -3.50 2.27 1.93
CA MET A 155 -2.52 2.83 0.99
C MET A 155 -1.22 2.01 1.08
N LEU A 156 -0.58 1.84 -0.06
CA LEU A 156 0.79 1.33 -0.13
C LEU A 156 1.66 2.30 -0.93
N PHE A 157 2.91 2.38 -0.56
CA PHE A 157 3.94 3.12 -1.27
C PHE A 157 5.23 2.31 -1.34
N ALA A 158 5.92 2.36 -2.46
CA ALA A 158 7.28 1.85 -2.60
C ALA A 158 8.01 2.52 -3.77
N ASN A 159 9.32 2.63 -3.67
CA ASN A 159 10.15 3.10 -4.78
C ASN A 159 10.36 2.03 -5.85
N ARG A 160 10.19 0.76 -5.50
CA ARG A 160 10.25 -0.37 -6.41
C ARG A 160 9.51 -1.57 -5.80
N GLY A 161 8.95 -2.41 -6.63
CA GLY A 161 8.35 -3.65 -6.14
C GLY A 161 7.71 -4.48 -7.23
N THR A 162 7.12 -5.58 -6.80
CA THR A 162 6.35 -6.48 -7.64
C THR A 162 5.03 -6.83 -6.97
N TYR A 163 4.03 -7.11 -7.79
CA TYR A 163 2.78 -7.71 -7.37
C TYR A 163 2.45 -8.90 -8.26
N ASN A 164 2.35 -10.07 -7.70
CA ASN A 164 1.88 -11.26 -8.41
C ASN A 164 0.40 -11.48 -8.09
N ARG A 165 -0.46 -11.34 -9.12
CA ARG A 165 -1.91 -11.46 -8.96
C ARG A 165 -2.35 -12.88 -8.62
N GLY A 166 -1.70 -13.88 -9.21
CA GLY A 166 -2.03 -15.29 -8.98
C GLY A 166 -1.80 -15.75 -7.54
N THR A 167 -0.73 -15.26 -6.92
CA THR A 167 -0.39 -15.57 -5.52
C THR A 167 -0.84 -14.50 -4.52
N THR A 168 -1.30 -13.36 -5.00
CA THR A 168 -1.68 -12.17 -4.21
C THR A 168 -0.56 -11.61 -3.33
N VAL A 169 0.70 -11.81 -3.75
CA VAL A 169 1.89 -11.39 -3.01
C VAL A 169 2.45 -10.09 -3.56
N PHE A 170 2.60 -9.11 -2.68
CA PHE A 170 3.40 -7.91 -2.90
C PHE A 170 4.82 -8.13 -2.37
N ASN A 171 5.81 -7.66 -3.11
CA ASN A 171 7.18 -7.53 -2.66
C ASN A 171 7.60 -6.07 -2.90
N LEU A 172 7.59 -5.27 -1.83
CA LEU A 172 7.94 -3.86 -1.87
C LEU A 172 9.42 -3.73 -1.48
N THR A 173 10.20 -3.12 -2.33
CA THR A 173 11.63 -2.90 -2.09
C THR A 173 11.95 -1.41 -2.16
N LYS A 174 12.89 -0.96 -1.33
CA LYS A 174 13.23 0.45 -1.18
C LYS A 174 12.08 1.29 -0.63
N ASP A 175 12.11 1.53 0.67
CA ASP A 175 11.18 2.40 1.38
C ASP A 175 9.71 1.93 1.26
N GLY A 176 9.47 0.65 1.52
CA GLY A 176 8.12 0.10 1.57
C GLY A 176 7.32 0.74 2.71
N TYR A 177 6.10 1.20 2.39
CA TYR A 177 5.20 1.78 3.36
C TYR A 177 3.76 1.34 3.09
N ILE A 178 3.11 0.81 4.10
CA ILE A 178 1.71 0.36 4.03
C ILE A 178 0.94 1.05 5.15
N ILE A 179 -0.16 1.69 4.81
CA ILE A 179 -1.11 2.29 5.75
C ILE A 179 -2.41 1.50 5.68
N SER A 180 -2.99 1.21 6.82
CA SER A 180 -4.37 0.75 6.97
C SER A 180 -5.07 1.57 8.05
N ALA A 181 -6.38 1.40 8.23
CA ALA A 181 -7.15 2.13 9.23
C ALA A 181 -6.55 2.05 10.66
N GLU A 182 -5.95 0.91 11.01
CA GLU A 182 -5.42 0.66 12.36
C GLU A 182 -3.90 0.67 12.46
N GLN A 183 -3.18 0.47 11.34
CA GLN A 183 -1.73 0.22 11.38
C GLN A 183 -0.99 0.92 10.25
N GLU A 184 0.19 1.39 10.58
CA GLU A 184 1.21 1.83 9.62
C GLU A 184 2.42 0.90 9.69
N VAL A 185 2.87 0.41 8.56
CA VAL A 185 4.02 -0.51 8.43
C VAL A 185 5.06 0.09 7.51
N ARG A 186 6.29 0.19 7.98
CA ARG A 186 7.46 0.66 7.20
C ARG A 186 8.59 -0.34 7.27
N GLY A 187 9.34 -0.46 6.19
CA GLY A 187 10.57 -1.23 6.10
C GLY A 187 11.25 -1.05 4.76
N ASP A 188 12.54 -1.39 4.67
CA ASP A 188 13.25 -1.33 3.40
C ASP A 188 12.71 -2.36 2.42
N ASP A 189 12.40 -3.58 2.92
CA ASP A 189 11.77 -4.64 2.14
C ASP A 189 10.55 -5.16 2.90
N ILE A 190 9.41 -5.22 2.21
CA ILE A 190 8.16 -5.76 2.74
C ILE A 190 7.63 -6.81 1.77
N LEU A 191 7.57 -8.05 2.23
CA LEU A 191 6.81 -9.11 1.57
C LEU A 191 5.44 -9.18 2.24
N TYR A 192 4.38 -9.01 1.46
CA TYR A 192 3.01 -9.01 1.97
C TYR A 192 2.09 -9.89 1.13
N ASN A 193 1.49 -10.89 1.75
CA ASN A 193 0.45 -11.70 1.14
C ASN A 193 -0.93 -11.16 1.52
N ARG A 194 -1.65 -10.63 0.53
CA ARG A 194 -2.95 -9.97 0.72
C ARG A 194 -4.04 -10.94 1.22
N THR A 195 -3.99 -12.20 0.78
CA THR A 195 -5.01 -13.20 1.12
C THR A 195 -4.88 -13.73 2.54
N SER A 196 -3.64 -14.07 2.96
CA SER A 196 -3.39 -14.58 4.32
C SER A 196 -3.21 -13.47 5.34
N GLY A 197 -2.91 -12.24 4.91
CA GLY A 197 -2.49 -11.16 5.78
C GLY A 197 -1.11 -11.36 6.40
N TYR A 198 -0.32 -12.33 5.89
CA TYR A 198 1.07 -12.53 6.30
C TYR A 198 1.95 -11.43 5.74
N ALA A 199 2.83 -10.87 6.57
CA ALA A 199 3.89 -9.99 6.11
C ALA A 199 5.23 -10.31 6.78
N GLU A 200 6.30 -10.17 6.01
CA GLU A 200 7.68 -10.17 6.49
C GLU A 200 8.31 -8.82 6.14
N ILE A 201 8.79 -8.12 7.16
CA ILE A 201 9.36 -6.79 7.01
C ILE A 201 10.83 -6.85 7.42
N ASN A 202 11.71 -6.46 6.53
CA ASN A 202 13.14 -6.52 6.73
C ASN A 202 13.77 -5.13 6.66
N ARG A 203 14.69 -4.88 7.57
CA ARG A 203 15.49 -3.67 7.75
C ARG A 203 14.66 -2.41 8.01
N ASN A 204 15.10 -1.62 8.97
CA ASN A 204 14.45 -0.35 9.35
C ASN A 204 12.94 -0.51 9.63
N VAL A 205 12.58 -1.61 10.30
CA VAL A 205 11.19 -1.92 10.60
C VAL A 205 10.61 -0.91 11.58
N GLN A 206 9.48 -0.35 11.21
CA GLN A 206 8.62 0.42 12.10
C GLN A 206 7.15 0.00 11.85
N ILE A 207 6.50 -0.48 12.88
CA ILE A 207 5.07 -0.79 12.85
C ILE A 207 4.40 0.06 13.93
N THR A 208 3.42 0.85 13.55
CA THR A 208 2.63 1.70 14.46
C THR A 208 1.19 1.19 14.48
N ASP A 209 0.72 0.73 15.63
CA ASP A 209 -0.70 0.52 15.89
C ASP A 209 -1.28 1.83 16.44
N THR A 210 -2.07 2.50 15.62
CA THR A 210 -2.61 3.83 15.94
C THR A 210 -3.72 3.77 16.98
N VAL A 211 -4.48 2.67 17.00
CA VAL A 211 -5.60 2.43 17.93
C VAL A 211 -5.06 2.12 19.32
N GLN A 212 -4.09 1.21 19.41
CA GLN A 212 -3.49 0.79 20.69
C GLN A 212 -2.34 1.70 21.14
N ARG A 213 -1.95 2.67 20.30
CA ARG A 213 -0.87 3.62 20.59
C ARG A 213 0.46 2.92 20.89
N VAL A 214 0.79 1.94 20.05
CA VAL A 214 2.02 1.14 20.15
C VAL A 214 2.89 1.39 18.93
N ILE A 215 4.17 1.66 19.17
CA ILE A 215 5.20 1.76 18.14
C ILE A 215 6.17 0.60 18.33
N MET A 216 6.38 -0.18 17.30
CA MET A 216 7.26 -1.35 17.28
C MET A 216 8.40 -1.11 16.29
N LEU A 217 9.63 -1.32 16.72
CA LEU A 217 10.84 -1.11 15.95
C LEU A 217 11.70 -2.37 15.93
N GLY A 218 12.49 -2.56 14.88
CA GLY A 218 13.44 -3.67 14.76
C GLY A 218 14.07 -3.74 13.39
N ASP A 219 14.88 -4.78 13.14
CA ASP A 219 15.45 -5.06 11.82
C ASP A 219 14.76 -6.24 11.11
N LEU A 220 13.88 -6.97 11.81
CA LEU A 220 13.02 -8.01 11.24
C LEU A 220 11.71 -8.08 12.02
N ALA A 221 10.59 -8.04 11.29
CA ALA A 221 9.27 -8.33 11.82
C ALA A 221 8.54 -9.36 10.96
N ILE A 222 7.83 -10.26 11.62
CA ILE A 222 6.89 -11.19 11.00
C ILE A 222 5.51 -10.83 11.55
N LEU A 223 4.56 -10.56 10.65
CA LEU A 223 3.19 -10.21 10.97
C LEU A 223 2.25 -11.28 10.41
N GLU A 224 1.37 -11.79 11.25
CA GLU A 224 0.30 -12.71 10.92
C GLU A 224 -1.02 -12.09 11.36
N ARG A 225 -2.07 -12.15 10.53
CA ARG A 225 -3.38 -11.59 10.87
C ARG A 225 -4.43 -12.64 11.26
N GLN A 226 -4.15 -13.90 10.98
CA GLN A 226 -5.09 -14.99 11.27
C GLN A 226 -4.42 -16.06 12.16
N PRO A 227 -5.14 -16.60 13.16
CA PRO A 227 -6.52 -16.31 13.56
C PRO A 227 -6.68 -14.99 14.34
N TYR A 228 -5.61 -14.33 14.70
CA TYR A 228 -5.54 -13.02 15.33
C TYR A 228 -4.24 -12.32 14.98
N THR A 229 -4.16 -11.03 15.18
CA THR A 229 -2.92 -10.28 14.89
C THR A 229 -1.81 -10.71 15.83
N ASN A 230 -0.72 -11.21 15.24
CA ASN A 230 0.51 -11.63 15.92
C ASN A 230 1.70 -11.00 15.20
N ILE A 231 2.53 -10.27 15.92
CA ILE A 231 3.72 -9.61 15.39
C ILE A 231 4.92 -10.07 16.22
N ILE A 232 5.89 -10.65 15.55
CA ILE A 232 7.14 -11.12 16.14
C ILE A 232 8.26 -10.21 15.63
N LEU A 233 8.92 -9.54 16.54
CA LEU A 233 10.04 -8.62 16.26
C LEU A 233 11.34 -9.26 16.76
N THR A 234 12.35 -9.24 15.91
CA THR A 234 13.70 -9.74 16.20
C THR A 234 14.75 -8.76 15.66
N LYS A 235 16.03 -9.03 15.94
CA LYS A 235 17.15 -8.19 15.53
C LYS A 235 17.01 -6.76 16.07
N LYS A 236 17.34 -6.59 17.34
CA LYS A 236 17.25 -5.33 18.10
C LYS A 236 15.83 -4.77 18.25
N PRO A 237 14.86 -5.58 18.61
CA PRO A 237 13.50 -5.10 18.74
C PRO A 237 13.34 -4.12 19.90
N ALA A 238 12.45 -3.15 19.71
CA ALA A 238 12.01 -2.22 20.73
C ALA A 238 10.51 -1.92 20.55
N ILE A 239 9.80 -1.78 21.67
CA ILE A 239 8.39 -1.38 21.68
C ILE A 239 8.24 -0.16 22.58
N ALA A 240 7.50 0.84 22.12
CA ALA A 240 7.04 1.97 22.89
C ALA A 240 5.52 1.97 22.94
N MET A 241 4.94 1.97 24.12
CA MET A 241 3.50 2.13 24.34
C MET A 241 3.26 3.44 25.09
N TYR A 242 2.28 4.23 24.67
CA TYR A 242 1.99 5.48 25.33
C TYR A 242 0.51 5.63 25.67
N SER A 243 0.26 6.19 26.84
CA SER A 243 -1.06 6.63 27.30
C SER A 243 -1.08 8.16 27.44
N VAL A 244 -2.28 8.72 27.36
CA VAL A 244 -2.48 10.15 27.63
C VAL A 244 -3.59 10.25 28.66
N GLU A 245 -3.22 10.63 29.89
CA GLU A 245 -4.14 10.86 30.98
C GLU A 245 -4.01 12.30 31.51
N ASN A 246 -5.12 13.01 31.62
CA ASN A 246 -5.17 14.39 32.11
C ASN A 246 -4.17 15.34 31.38
N GLY A 247 -4.01 15.16 30.05
CA GLY A 247 -3.09 15.95 29.24
C GLY A 247 -1.61 15.59 29.42
N ARG A 248 -1.27 14.63 30.25
CA ARG A 248 0.09 14.11 30.41
C ARG A 248 0.27 12.83 29.61
N ARG A 249 1.33 12.79 28.82
CA ARG A 249 1.73 11.59 28.08
C ARG A 249 2.68 10.78 28.94
N ASP A 250 2.32 9.54 29.21
CA ASP A 250 3.18 8.52 29.80
C ASP A 250 3.62 7.54 28.75
N THR A 251 4.86 7.05 28.78
CA THR A 251 5.41 6.17 27.75
C THR A 251 6.21 5.05 28.38
N LEU A 252 5.83 3.81 28.08
CA LEU A 252 6.56 2.62 28.48
C LEU A 252 7.43 2.14 27.30
N PHE A 253 8.73 1.96 27.55
CA PHE A 253 9.67 1.39 26.60
C PHE A 253 10.09 -0.02 26.99
N MET A 254 10.16 -0.92 26.01
CA MET A 254 10.61 -2.30 26.20
C MET A 254 11.66 -2.65 25.15
N ARG A 255 12.70 -3.38 25.55
CA ARG A 255 13.71 -3.99 24.66
C ARG A 255 13.99 -5.41 25.13
N ALA A 256 14.21 -6.31 24.17
CA ALA A 256 14.58 -7.70 24.43
C ALA A 256 15.24 -8.27 23.14
N ASP A 257 15.67 -9.52 23.16
CA ASP A 257 16.18 -10.19 21.96
C ASP A 257 15.05 -10.52 20.99
N THR A 258 13.86 -10.83 21.53
CA THR A 258 12.63 -11.06 20.78
C THR A 258 11.47 -10.43 21.53
N LEU A 259 10.65 -9.67 20.80
CA LEU A 259 9.39 -9.13 21.32
C LEU A 259 8.22 -9.70 20.51
N LYS A 260 7.18 -10.11 21.23
CA LYS A 260 5.93 -10.56 20.61
C LYS A 260 4.82 -9.64 21.03
N TYR A 261 4.11 -9.10 20.02
CA TYR A 261 2.91 -8.31 20.20
C TYR A 261 1.75 -9.06 19.57
N TYR A 262 0.67 -9.25 20.31
CA TYR A 262 -0.54 -9.87 19.75
C TYR A 262 -1.80 -9.20 20.26
N LYS A 263 -2.81 -9.14 19.38
CA LYS A 263 -4.13 -8.60 19.63
C LYS A 263 -5.16 -9.70 19.37
N LYS A 264 -5.82 -10.17 20.44
CA LYS A 264 -6.83 -11.22 20.38
C LYS A 264 -8.21 -10.63 20.67
N PRO A 265 -9.25 -10.94 19.86
CA PRO A 265 -10.62 -10.62 20.23
C PRO A 265 -11.02 -11.29 21.53
N LEU A 266 -11.86 -10.62 22.34
CA LEU A 266 -12.32 -11.14 23.62
C LEU A 266 -13.00 -12.51 23.49
N SER A 267 -13.67 -12.79 22.37
CA SER A 267 -14.30 -14.08 22.07
C SER A 267 -13.30 -15.26 22.01
N MET A 268 -12.01 -14.99 21.82
CA MET A 268 -10.94 -16.01 21.78
C MET A 268 -10.21 -16.15 23.11
N ILE A 269 -10.62 -15.43 24.16
CA ILE A 269 -10.00 -15.47 25.48
C ILE A 269 -10.90 -16.29 26.40
N ASP A 270 -10.29 -17.22 27.13
CA ASP A 270 -11.02 -18.03 28.09
C ASP A 270 -11.56 -17.20 29.28
N SER A 271 -12.69 -17.63 29.84
CA SER A 271 -13.39 -16.92 30.92
C SER A 271 -12.53 -16.78 32.18
N VAL A 272 -11.63 -17.71 32.45
CA VAL A 272 -10.72 -17.66 33.60
C VAL A 272 -9.73 -16.52 33.46
N THR A 273 -9.14 -16.38 32.29
CA THR A 273 -8.21 -15.27 31.97
C THR A 273 -8.92 -13.90 32.05
N ILE A 274 -10.18 -13.82 31.55
CA ILE A 274 -10.98 -12.60 31.65
C ILE A 274 -11.26 -12.26 33.14
N ALA A 275 -11.70 -13.24 33.94
CA ALA A 275 -11.97 -13.05 35.35
C ALA A 275 -10.71 -12.64 36.14
N ALA A 276 -9.57 -13.29 35.85
CA ALA A 276 -8.29 -12.95 36.48
C ALA A 276 -7.82 -11.54 36.12
N SER A 277 -8.07 -11.09 34.87
CA SER A 277 -7.77 -9.72 34.44
C SER A 277 -8.67 -8.69 35.12
N ALA A 278 -9.96 -8.99 35.26
CA ALA A 278 -10.91 -8.14 35.98
C ALA A 278 -10.52 -8.00 37.46
N GLU A 279 -10.15 -9.10 38.11
CA GLU A 279 -9.73 -9.10 39.52
C GLU A 279 -8.42 -8.32 39.70
N ARG A 280 -7.43 -8.47 38.81
CA ARG A 280 -6.21 -7.64 38.83
C ARG A 280 -6.51 -6.15 38.70
N ARG A 281 -7.44 -5.77 37.82
CA ARG A 281 -7.87 -4.38 37.65
C ARG A 281 -8.59 -3.88 38.92
N ARG A 282 -9.42 -4.71 39.54
CA ARG A 282 -10.05 -4.40 40.81
C ARG A 282 -9.02 -4.15 41.92
N LEU A 283 -7.99 -5.00 42.02
CA LEU A 283 -6.92 -4.87 43.00
C LEU A 283 -6.05 -3.62 42.79
N ILE A 284 -5.82 -3.23 41.54
CA ILE A 284 -5.07 -1.99 41.20
C ILE A 284 -5.88 -0.75 41.56
N ASN A 285 -7.22 -0.80 41.38
CA ASN A 285 -8.13 0.31 41.67
C ASN A 285 -8.61 0.37 43.13
N LEU A 286 -8.36 -0.66 43.90
CA LEU A 286 -8.50 -0.56 45.36
C LEU A 286 -7.35 0.27 45.84
N ASP A 287 -7.58 1.53 46.15
CA ASP A 287 -6.57 2.50 46.62
C ASP A 287 -5.48 1.79 47.46
N PRO A 288 -4.41 1.40 46.88
CA PRO A 288 -3.64 0.30 47.42
C PRO A 288 -2.34 0.75 48.01
N LEU A 289 -2.01 1.85 47.63
CA LEU A 289 -0.97 2.58 48.28
C LEU A 289 -1.70 3.35 49.40
N ILE A 290 -2.33 2.58 50.27
CA ILE A 290 -2.35 2.96 51.67
C ILE A 290 -1.01 3.65 51.84
N ASP A 291 -1.09 4.94 51.89
CA ASP A 291 0.02 5.83 52.05
C ASP A 291 0.96 5.17 53.08
N ILE A 292 1.97 4.43 52.53
CA ILE A 292 2.96 3.69 53.36
C ILE A 292 3.54 4.65 54.36
N ASP A 293 3.67 5.92 53.98
CA ASP A 293 4.05 7.01 54.85
C ASP A 293 3.03 7.29 55.97
N LYS A 294 1.72 7.20 55.67
CA LYS A 294 0.66 7.32 56.72
C LYS A 294 0.63 6.12 57.65
N GLN A 295 0.75 4.90 57.09
CA GLN A 295 0.84 3.70 57.91
C GLN A 295 2.14 3.68 58.74
N ALA A 296 3.27 4.07 58.17
CA ALA A 296 4.52 4.16 58.90
C ALA A 296 4.47 5.27 59.93
N ALA A 297 3.75 6.36 59.72
CA ALA A 297 3.53 7.43 60.71
C ALA A 297 2.61 6.98 61.81
N LEU A 298 1.56 6.16 61.51
CA LEU A 298 0.68 5.56 62.52
C LEU A 298 1.38 4.51 63.39
N MET A 299 2.32 3.75 62.83
CA MET A 299 3.09 2.75 63.53
C MET A 299 4.28 3.35 64.32
N ASN A 300 4.79 4.52 63.93
CA ASN A 300 5.88 5.19 64.61
C ASN A 300 5.74 6.73 64.56
N PRO A 301 4.88 7.31 65.40
CA PRO A 301 4.57 8.74 65.38
C PRO A 301 5.78 9.64 65.63
N ASN A 302 6.89 9.11 66.19
CA ASN A 302 8.13 9.86 66.47
C ASN A 302 9.18 9.80 65.36
N ARG A 303 8.90 9.15 64.21
CA ARG A 303 9.86 9.09 63.11
C ARG A 303 9.98 10.46 62.43
N LYS A 304 11.08 11.14 62.60
CA LYS A 304 11.39 12.34 61.85
C LYS A 304 11.51 11.97 60.34
N ARG A 305 10.76 12.66 59.50
CA ARG A 305 10.87 12.49 58.02
C ARG A 305 12.28 12.78 57.59
N ASP A 306 12.95 11.80 57.00
CA ASP A 306 14.20 12.01 56.28
C ASP A 306 13.90 12.68 54.93
N ASN A 307 14.16 13.99 54.85
CA ASN A 307 13.93 14.79 53.66
C ASN A 307 15.05 14.65 52.62
N SER A 308 16.08 13.82 52.87
CA SER A 308 17.25 13.65 51.99
C SER A 308 16.89 12.89 50.68
N LEU A 309 15.75 12.19 50.64
CA LEU A 309 15.31 11.38 49.49
C LEU A 309 14.27 12.09 48.57
N LYS A 310 13.97 13.35 48.80
CA LYS A 310 13.10 14.08 47.87
C LYS A 310 13.93 14.58 46.68
N PRO A 311 13.52 14.27 45.45
CA PRO A 311 14.13 14.88 44.29
C PRO A 311 13.95 16.40 44.34
N PRO A 312 14.91 17.19 43.85
CA PRO A 312 14.86 18.65 43.94
C PRO A 312 13.63 19.16 43.15
N VAL A 313 12.74 19.84 43.88
CA VAL A 313 11.57 20.54 43.28
C VAL A 313 12.14 21.70 42.45
N LYS A 314 12.01 21.63 41.13
CA LYS A 314 12.26 22.77 40.24
C LYS A 314 11.25 23.87 40.56
N LYS A 315 11.74 25.01 41.01
CA LYS A 315 10.94 26.24 41.12
C LYS A 315 10.47 26.62 39.70
N GLU A 316 9.17 26.64 39.50
CA GLU A 316 8.57 27.27 38.32
C GLU A 316 8.75 28.78 38.40
N GLU A 317 9.47 29.35 37.45
CA GLU A 317 9.45 30.79 37.21
C GLU A 317 8.14 31.12 36.49
N THR A 318 7.29 31.87 37.16
CA THR A 318 6.07 32.45 36.60
C THR A 318 6.46 33.55 35.62
N SER A 319 6.23 33.30 34.29
CA SER A 319 6.12 34.36 33.31
C SER A 319 4.69 34.43 32.82
N SER A 320 4.07 35.55 33.12
CA SER A 320 2.76 35.98 32.62
C SER A 320 2.83 36.32 31.13
N GLY A 321 1.96 35.71 30.33
CA GLY A 321 1.76 36.10 28.93
C GLY A 321 0.40 35.61 28.44
N ALA A 322 -0.49 36.58 28.23
CA ALA A 322 -1.86 36.41 27.78
C ALA A 322 -1.96 35.95 26.32
N GLY A 323 -3.00 35.20 25.99
CA GLY A 323 -3.42 35.09 24.59
C GLY A 323 -4.32 33.92 24.25
N SER A 324 -5.61 34.20 24.20
CA SER A 324 -6.71 33.67 23.37
C SER A 324 -6.98 32.17 23.31
N GLY A 325 -8.17 31.83 23.79
CA GLY A 325 -8.79 30.52 23.72
C GLY A 325 -9.24 30.11 22.31
N LEU A 326 -9.31 28.82 22.14
CA LEU A 326 -10.23 28.14 21.26
C LEU A 326 -10.79 26.94 22.00
N GLU A 327 -12.05 27.02 22.35
CA GLU A 327 -12.86 25.93 22.84
C GLU A 327 -13.03 24.92 21.72
N ILE A 328 -12.70 23.66 22.00
CA ILE A 328 -13.10 22.52 21.18
C ILE A 328 -14.08 21.70 22.02
N GLU A 329 -15.34 21.68 21.56
CA GLU A 329 -16.42 20.90 22.11
C GLU A 329 -16.06 19.42 22.21
N GLN A 330 -16.38 18.84 23.36
CA GLN A 330 -16.33 17.40 23.59
C GLN A 330 -17.49 16.73 22.82
N VAL A 331 -17.16 15.95 21.80
CA VAL A 331 -18.10 15.01 21.21
C VAL A 331 -17.96 13.66 21.92
N GLY A 332 -19.11 13.10 22.21
CA GLY A 332 -19.35 12.00 23.14
C GLY A 332 -18.52 10.72 22.90
N VAL A 333 -18.18 10.15 24.02
CA VAL A 333 -17.47 8.88 24.17
C VAL A 333 -18.28 7.73 23.59
N ALA A 334 -17.82 7.20 22.45
CA ALA A 334 -18.23 5.88 21.99
C ALA A 334 -17.67 4.81 22.94
N LYS A 335 -18.53 3.89 23.34
CA LYS A 335 -18.20 2.77 24.22
C LYS A 335 -17.23 1.84 23.51
N GLU A 336 -15.94 1.97 23.76
CA GLU A 336 -14.90 1.11 23.21
C GLU A 336 -15.03 -0.30 23.81
N ILE A 337 -15.18 -1.28 22.91
CA ILE A 337 -14.94 -2.69 23.21
C ILE A 337 -13.42 -2.85 23.22
N ALA A 338 -12.83 -2.90 24.42
CA ALA A 338 -11.40 -3.06 24.56
C ALA A 338 -10.98 -4.48 24.17
N ASP A 339 -10.37 -4.63 23.01
CA ASP A 339 -9.61 -5.83 22.66
C ASP A 339 -8.45 -5.99 23.64
N SER A 340 -8.19 -7.20 24.11
CA SER A 340 -7.05 -7.44 25.00
C SER A 340 -5.75 -7.47 24.20
N VAL A 341 -4.86 -6.54 24.50
CA VAL A 341 -3.50 -6.48 23.97
C VAL A 341 -2.54 -7.10 24.98
N SER A 342 -1.71 -8.03 24.52
CA SER A 342 -0.68 -8.66 25.36
C SER A 342 0.66 -8.62 24.66
N VAL A 343 1.70 -8.25 25.39
CA VAL A 343 3.08 -8.30 24.95
C VAL A 343 3.79 -9.43 25.70
N HIS A 344 4.33 -10.38 24.96
CA HIS A 344 5.09 -11.50 25.52
C HIS A 344 6.57 -11.27 25.30
N ILE A 345 7.34 -11.36 26.37
CA ILE A 345 8.77 -11.13 26.39
C ILE A 345 9.44 -12.46 26.66
N THR A 346 10.31 -12.88 25.74
CA THR A 346 11.16 -14.04 25.91
C THR A 346 12.60 -13.55 26.04
N ASP A 347 13.23 -13.89 27.15
CA ASP A 347 14.59 -13.56 27.59
C ASP A 347 14.86 -12.12 28.09
N SER A 348 15.76 -12.05 29.07
CA SER A 348 16.20 -10.90 29.91
C SER A 348 15.79 -9.50 29.47
N THR A 349 14.79 -8.95 30.14
CA THR A 349 14.18 -7.65 29.84
C THR A 349 14.82 -6.54 30.68
N THR A 350 15.14 -5.41 30.05
CA THR A 350 15.42 -4.17 30.73
C THR A 350 14.23 -3.24 30.58
N LEU A 351 13.49 -2.99 31.66
CA LEU A 351 12.44 -1.97 31.73
C LEU A 351 13.09 -0.62 32.03
N GLN A 352 12.92 0.36 31.17
CA GLN A 352 13.33 1.74 31.41
C GLN A 352 12.13 2.67 31.35
N THR A 353 11.96 3.48 32.41
CA THR A 353 10.97 4.58 32.44
C THR A 353 11.55 5.84 31.77
N ALA A 354 10.70 6.57 31.08
CA ALA A 354 11.07 7.57 30.10
C ALA A 354 11.41 8.94 30.66
N ASP A 355 12.61 9.10 31.27
CA ASP A 355 13.05 10.46 31.56
C ASP A 355 14.22 10.98 30.68
N SER A 356 14.66 10.29 29.66
CA SER A 356 15.82 10.75 28.89
C SER A 356 16.01 10.27 27.43
N VAL A 357 14.94 10.12 26.62
CA VAL A 357 15.16 9.92 25.18
C VAL A 357 14.39 10.95 24.36
N LYS A 358 15.10 12.01 23.94
CA LYS A 358 14.62 12.86 22.85
C LYS A 358 14.65 12.03 21.55
N MET A 359 13.51 11.43 21.20
CA MET A 359 13.34 10.94 19.84
C MET A 359 13.30 12.13 18.88
N HIS A 360 14.26 12.20 17.98
CA HIS A 360 14.17 13.09 16.83
C HIS A 360 12.99 12.61 15.98
N ARG A 361 11.88 13.33 16.10
CA ARG A 361 10.79 13.26 15.14
C ARG A 361 11.33 13.82 13.83
N ALA A 362 11.64 12.96 12.88
CA ALA A 362 11.83 13.39 11.51
C ALA A 362 10.46 13.87 11.02
N GLU A 363 10.22 15.16 11.13
CA GLU A 363 9.11 15.83 10.45
C GLU A 363 9.43 15.81 8.96
N MET A 364 8.97 14.79 8.26
CA MET A 364 8.82 14.90 6.82
C MET A 364 7.64 15.86 6.58
N LYS A 365 7.96 17.10 6.27
CA LYS A 365 7.02 18.01 5.64
C LYS A 365 6.71 17.41 4.28
N PHE A 366 5.52 16.83 4.13
CA PHE A 366 4.92 16.67 2.82
C PHE A 366 4.79 18.07 2.23
N SER A 367 5.59 18.36 1.21
CA SER A 367 5.40 19.57 0.42
C SER A 367 4.02 19.46 -0.25
N ASP A 368 3.25 20.53 -0.16
CA ASP A 368 1.91 20.75 -0.74
C ASP A 368 1.88 20.69 -2.29
N SER A 369 2.31 19.58 -2.88
CA SER A 369 2.43 19.45 -4.33
C SER A 369 1.85 18.14 -4.85
N LEU A 370 0.64 17.78 -4.43
CA LEU A 370 -0.16 16.78 -5.14
C LEU A 370 -1.64 17.11 -4.93
N LYS A 371 -2.07 18.26 -5.47
CA LYS A 371 -3.45 18.41 -5.93
C LYS A 371 -3.53 17.74 -7.29
N ILE A 372 -3.68 16.42 -7.30
CA ILE A 372 -4.10 15.70 -8.50
C ILE A 372 -5.61 15.86 -8.57
N GLN A 373 -6.08 16.70 -9.47
CA GLN A 373 -7.46 16.61 -9.94
C GLN A 373 -7.56 15.35 -10.80
N PRO A 374 -8.59 14.49 -10.62
CA PRO A 374 -8.84 13.40 -11.54
C PRO A 374 -9.03 13.98 -12.94
N SER A 375 -8.36 13.43 -13.94
CA SER A 375 -8.60 13.82 -15.32
C SER A 375 -10.05 13.49 -15.69
N ASP A 376 -10.75 14.42 -16.30
CA ASP A 376 -12.18 14.31 -16.68
C ASP A 376 -12.48 13.15 -17.64
N SER A 377 -11.46 12.47 -18.17
CA SER A 377 -11.58 11.34 -19.10
C SER A 377 -12.03 10.03 -18.44
N LEU A 378 -11.69 9.78 -17.17
CA LEU A 378 -12.10 8.54 -16.50
C LEU A 378 -13.54 8.57 -15.99
N SER A 379 -14.04 9.76 -15.60
CA SER A 379 -15.42 9.90 -15.11
C SER A 379 -16.48 9.68 -16.21
N ALA A 380 -16.15 9.93 -17.47
CA ALA A 380 -17.04 9.71 -18.61
C ALA A 380 -17.18 8.21 -18.97
N LEU A 381 -16.12 7.40 -18.82
CA LEU A 381 -16.12 5.97 -19.12
C LEU A 381 -16.82 5.12 -18.03
N ILE A 382 -16.83 5.60 -16.79
CA ILE A 382 -17.49 4.90 -15.67
C ILE A 382 -19.01 5.09 -15.70
N SER A 383 -19.52 6.22 -16.20
CA SER A 383 -20.96 6.48 -16.29
C SER A 383 -21.66 5.61 -17.35
N ASP A 384 -20.99 5.27 -18.45
CA ASP A 384 -21.59 4.47 -19.54
C ASP A 384 -21.58 2.96 -19.25
N SER A 385 -20.69 2.46 -18.39
CA SER A 385 -20.63 1.04 -18.01
C SER A 385 -21.60 0.64 -16.90
N LEU A 386 -22.17 1.61 -16.15
CA LEU A 386 -23.14 1.36 -15.07
C LEU A 386 -24.60 1.38 -15.52
N SER A 387 -24.89 1.76 -16.78
CA SER A 387 -26.25 1.84 -17.30
C SER A 387 -26.76 0.55 -18.01
N ILE A 388 -25.95 -0.51 -18.07
CA ILE A 388 -26.31 -1.77 -18.80
C ILE A 388 -26.66 -2.94 -17.85
N ALA A 389 -26.61 -2.77 -16.54
CA ALA A 389 -26.80 -3.87 -15.59
C ALA A 389 -28.13 -3.84 -14.81
N ASP A 390 -29.19 -3.22 -15.34
CA ASP A 390 -30.48 -3.24 -14.67
C ASP A 390 -31.64 -3.47 -15.68
N SER A 391 -31.77 -4.69 -16.18
CA SER A 391 -33.06 -5.25 -16.64
C SER A 391 -32.92 -6.71 -17.06
N THR A 392 -33.05 -7.65 -16.12
CA THR A 392 -33.65 -8.96 -16.37
C THR A 392 -34.40 -9.40 -15.12
N VAL A 393 -35.68 -9.05 -15.12
CA VAL A 393 -36.71 -9.72 -14.31
C VAL A 393 -36.94 -11.08 -14.93
N ILE A 394 -36.72 -12.15 -14.19
CA ILE A 394 -37.16 -13.50 -14.55
C ILE A 394 -38.46 -13.73 -13.81
N GLU A 395 -39.58 -13.74 -14.56
CA GLU A 395 -40.84 -14.33 -14.14
C GLU A 395 -40.70 -15.85 -14.06
N LYS A 396 -41.20 -16.40 -12.97
CA LYS A 396 -41.43 -17.83 -12.78
C LYS A 396 -42.79 -18.20 -13.37
N ASP A 397 -42.81 -19.27 -14.15
CA ASP A 397 -43.82 -20.32 -14.11
C ASP A 397 -43.13 -21.69 -14.06
#